data_3f1f498214294e26e7d8938dc9c946bc
#
_entry.id   3f1f498214294e26e7d8938dc9c946bc
#
_cell.length_a   1.000
_cell.length_b   1.000
_cell.length_c   1.000
_cell.angle_alpha   90.00
_cell.angle_beta   90.00
_cell.angle_gamma   90.00
#
_symmetry.space_group_name_H-M   'P 1'
#
loop_
_entity.id
_entity.type
_entity.pdbx_description
1 polymer ?
#
loop_
_entity_poly.entity_id
_entity_poly.type
_entity_poly.pdbx_seq_one_letter_code
_entity_poly.pdbx_strand_id
1 'polypeptide(L)'
;MNVEHEIKLLIDEIKRLGVENSENKTWTVKYGVLFSDDKCANIFEALVGTLRAAKKRKIVKFDGEILLQGVHDQVDIVLLKDTL
;
A
#
# COMPACT_ATOMS: atom_id res chain seq x y z
N MET A 1 -7.65 13.43 -9.05
CA MET A 1 -6.76 12.77 -8.08
C MET A 1 -5.31 13.06 -8.44
N ASN A 2 -4.49 13.43 -7.46
CA ASN A 2 -3.04 13.59 -7.66
C ASN A 2 -2.37 12.27 -7.27
N VAL A 3 -1.95 11.50 -8.26
CA VAL A 3 -1.40 10.16 -8.05
C VAL A 3 -0.13 10.19 -7.21
N GLU A 4 0.77 11.13 -7.49
CA GLU A 4 2.03 11.21 -6.74
C GLU A 4 1.79 11.54 -5.28
N HIS A 5 0.87 12.46 -5.00
CA HIS A 5 0.49 12.81 -3.64
C HIS A 5 -0.11 11.60 -2.92
N GLU A 6 -1.00 10.86 -3.59
CA GLU A 6 -1.61 9.66 -3.03
C GLU A 6 -0.55 8.59 -2.72
N ILE A 7 0.44 8.43 -3.59
CA ILE A 7 1.51 7.45 -3.37
C ILE A 7 2.37 7.86 -2.16
N LYS A 8 2.64 9.14 -1.99
CA LYS A 8 3.35 9.61 -0.78
C LYS A 8 2.58 9.28 0.49
N LEU A 9 1.28 9.50 0.48
CA LEU A 9 0.43 9.12 1.60
C LEU A 9 0.48 7.60 1.84
N LEU A 10 0.46 6.82 0.77
CA LEU A 10 0.54 5.36 0.86
C LEU A 10 1.83 4.90 1.51
N ILE A 11 2.96 5.47 1.12
CA ILE A 11 4.25 5.15 1.73
C ILE A 11 4.20 5.37 3.24
N ASP A 12 3.70 6.51 3.67
CA ASP A 12 3.60 6.86 5.09
C ASP A 12 2.69 5.88 5.84
N GLU A 13 1.56 5.51 5.23
CA GLU A 13 0.61 4.61 5.89
C GLU A 13 1.11 3.17 5.95
N ILE A 14 1.83 2.71 4.94
CA ILE A 14 2.46 1.39 5.00
C ILE A 14 3.49 1.35 6.14
N LYS A 15 4.26 2.41 6.31
CA LYS A 15 5.21 2.48 7.43
C LYS A 15 4.51 2.56 8.78
N ARG A 16 3.38 3.24 8.85
CA ARG A 16 2.62 3.36 10.10
C ARG A 16 2.00 2.03 10.50
N LEU A 17 1.43 1.31 9.55
CA LEU A 17 0.62 0.11 9.81
C LEU A 17 1.38 -1.20 9.62
N GLY A 18 2.48 -1.16 8.87
CA GLY A 18 3.21 -2.36 8.52
C GLY A 18 4.37 -2.65 9.46
N VAL A 19 5.10 -3.72 9.10
CA VAL A 19 6.27 -4.16 9.86
C VAL A 19 7.49 -4.05 8.95
N GLU A 20 8.56 -3.48 9.48
CA GLU A 20 9.81 -3.36 8.74
C GLU A 20 10.56 -4.69 8.73
N ASN A 21 11.06 -5.09 7.55
CA ASN A 21 12.00 -6.17 7.43
C ASN A 21 13.40 -5.54 7.39
N SER A 22 14.14 -5.65 8.49
CA SER A 22 15.42 -4.98 8.65
C SER A 22 16.51 -5.53 7.74
N GLU A 23 16.37 -6.77 7.25
CA GLU A 23 17.38 -7.37 6.39
C GLU A 23 17.44 -6.70 5.01
N ASN A 24 16.29 -6.39 4.43
CA ASN A 24 16.23 -5.79 3.09
C ASN A 24 15.58 -4.41 3.06
N LYS A 25 15.27 -3.86 4.23
CA LYS A 25 14.70 -2.52 4.39
C LYS A 25 13.39 -2.33 3.65
N THR A 26 12.58 -3.39 3.58
CA THR A 26 11.23 -3.31 3.06
C THR A 26 10.23 -3.26 4.21
N TRP A 27 8.99 -2.88 3.90
CA TRP A 27 7.89 -2.86 4.86
C TRP A 27 6.76 -3.69 4.30
N THR A 28 6.08 -4.43 5.15
CA THR A 28 4.98 -5.30 4.73
C THR A 28 3.75 -5.00 5.55
N VAL A 29 2.60 -4.87 4.87
CA VAL A 29 1.31 -4.71 5.51
C VAL A 29 0.27 -5.51 4.72
N LYS A 30 -0.71 -6.11 5.41
CA LYS A 30 -1.81 -6.80 4.75
C LYS A 30 -2.76 -5.79 4.10
N TYR A 31 -3.28 -6.14 2.94
CA TYR A 31 -4.26 -5.30 2.26
C TYR A 31 -5.45 -4.97 3.15
N GLY A 32 -5.97 -5.96 3.88
CA GLY A 32 -7.12 -5.75 4.77
C GLY A 32 -6.85 -4.75 5.87
N VAL A 33 -5.61 -4.66 6.35
CA VAL A 33 -5.22 -3.67 7.37
C VAL A 33 -5.30 -2.26 6.79
N LEU A 34 -4.76 -2.05 5.58
CA LEU A 34 -4.86 -0.75 4.91
C LEU A 34 -6.32 -0.38 4.65
N PHE A 35 -7.08 -1.34 4.11
CA PHE A 35 -8.46 -1.12 3.74
C PHE A 35 -9.34 -0.76 4.94
N SER A 36 -9.14 -1.43 6.07
CA SER A 36 -9.99 -1.24 7.26
C SER A 36 -9.54 -0.06 8.13
N ASP A 37 -8.41 0.53 7.87
CA ASP A 37 -7.91 1.64 8.69
C ASP A 37 -8.72 2.91 8.45
N ASP A 38 -9.21 3.54 9.51
CA ASP A 38 -10.05 4.71 9.41
C ASP A 38 -9.35 5.90 8.74
N LYS A 39 -8.08 6.11 9.06
CA LYS A 39 -7.33 7.21 8.45
C LYS A 39 -7.17 6.98 6.95
N CYS A 40 -6.81 5.76 6.55
CA CYS A 40 -6.68 5.41 5.13
C CYS A 40 -8.01 5.61 4.40
N ALA A 41 -9.12 5.23 5.01
CA ALA A 41 -10.44 5.42 4.41
C ALA A 41 -10.75 6.89 4.16
N ASN A 42 -10.21 7.78 5.00
CA ASN A 42 -10.48 9.21 4.89
C ASN A 42 -9.53 9.94 3.94
N ILE A 43 -8.29 9.48 3.79
CA ILE A 43 -7.28 10.23 3.04
C ILE A 43 -7.11 9.77 1.59
N PHE A 44 -7.49 8.53 1.27
CA PHE A 44 -7.36 8.04 -0.10
C PHE A 44 -8.67 8.16 -0.86
N GLU A 45 -8.59 8.74 -2.06
CA GLU A 45 -9.75 8.77 -2.97
C GLU A 45 -10.03 7.37 -3.52
N ALA A 46 -8.96 6.62 -3.85
CA ALA A 46 -9.07 5.29 -4.41
C ALA A 46 -7.84 4.47 -4.02
N LEU A 47 -7.91 3.80 -2.86
CA LEU A 47 -6.79 3.02 -2.33
C LEU A 47 -6.27 1.98 -3.34
N VAL A 48 -7.17 1.22 -3.96
CA VAL A 48 -6.77 0.19 -4.93
C VAL A 48 -6.09 0.80 -6.14
N GLY A 49 -6.62 1.92 -6.64
CA GLY A 49 -6.01 2.65 -7.75
C GLY A 49 -4.61 3.15 -7.41
N THR A 50 -4.44 3.65 -6.19
CA THR A 50 -3.14 4.12 -5.70
C THR A 50 -2.16 2.96 -5.57
N LEU A 51 -2.60 1.82 -5.04
CA LEU A 51 -1.75 0.62 -4.94
C LEU A 51 -1.31 0.13 -6.33
N ARG A 52 -2.21 0.12 -7.31
CA ARG A 52 -1.86 -0.27 -8.67
C ARG A 52 -0.86 0.69 -9.30
N ALA A 53 -1.03 1.99 -9.09
CA ALA A 53 -0.10 2.99 -9.60
C ALA A 53 1.29 2.84 -8.96
N ALA A 54 1.33 2.58 -7.65
CA ALA A 54 2.59 2.35 -6.94
C ALA A 54 3.27 1.06 -7.40
N LYS A 55 2.50 0.01 -7.68
CA LYS A 55 3.03 -1.24 -8.23
C LYS A 55 3.66 -1.01 -9.60
N LYS A 56 3.01 -0.25 -10.44
CA LYS A 56 3.52 0.09 -11.78
C LYS A 56 4.86 0.81 -11.70
N ARG A 57 5.04 1.64 -10.69
CA ARG A 57 6.27 2.39 -10.44
C ARG A 57 7.31 1.62 -9.64
N LYS A 58 7.02 0.36 -9.29
CA LYS A 58 7.88 -0.50 -8.50
C LYS A 58 8.19 0.05 -7.11
N ILE A 59 7.26 0.81 -6.58
CA ILE A 59 7.32 1.32 -5.20
C ILE A 59 6.79 0.25 -4.25
N VAL A 60 5.73 -0.46 -4.66
CA VAL A 60 5.20 -1.60 -3.91
C VAL A 60 5.14 -2.82 -4.81
N LYS A 61 5.04 -4.00 -4.18
CA LYS A 61 4.71 -5.24 -4.89
C LYS A 61 3.63 -5.98 -4.13
N PHE A 62 2.79 -6.69 -4.86
CA PHE A 62 1.80 -7.62 -4.33
C PHE A 62 1.38 -8.56 -5.45
N ASP A 63 0.92 -9.75 -5.07
CA ASP A 63 0.48 -10.74 -6.05
C ASP A 63 -0.90 -10.39 -6.60
N GLY A 64 -1.09 -10.64 -7.89
CA GLY A 64 -2.36 -10.43 -8.58
C GLY A 64 -2.52 -9.02 -9.12
N GLU A 65 -3.56 -8.85 -9.93
CA GLU A 65 -3.86 -7.58 -10.59
C GLU A 65 -4.99 -6.82 -9.91
N ILE A 66 -5.83 -7.53 -9.16
CA ILE A 66 -7.03 -6.97 -8.55
C ILE A 66 -6.99 -7.24 -7.06
N LEU A 67 -7.32 -6.23 -6.27
CA LEU A 67 -7.48 -6.34 -4.83
C LEU A 67 -8.95 -6.11 -4.49
N LEU A 68 -9.59 -7.12 -3.92
CA LEU A 68 -10.99 -7.08 -3.52
C LEU A 68 -11.10 -7.24 -2.01
N GLN A 69 -11.85 -6.35 -1.39
CA GLN A 69 -12.14 -6.43 0.04
C GLN A 69 -12.79 -7.79 0.37
N GLY A 70 -12.35 -8.39 1.45
CA GLY A 70 -12.85 -9.68 1.90
C GLY A 70 -12.21 -10.87 1.22
N VAL A 71 -11.80 -10.72 -0.04
CA VAL A 71 -11.16 -11.81 -0.80
C VAL A 71 -9.65 -11.76 -0.64
N HIS A 72 -9.07 -10.56 -0.73
CA HIS A 72 -7.63 -10.36 -0.74
C HIS A 72 -7.09 -9.69 0.53
N ASP A 73 -7.83 -9.77 1.64
CA ASP A 73 -7.42 -9.12 2.89
C ASP A 73 -6.07 -9.61 3.40
N GLN A 74 -5.71 -10.85 3.12
CA GLN A 74 -4.44 -11.45 3.57
C GLN A 74 -3.28 -11.27 2.59
N VAL A 75 -3.51 -10.60 1.48
CA VAL A 75 -2.44 -10.33 0.51
C VAL A 75 -1.44 -9.34 1.11
N ASP A 76 -0.16 -9.70 1.05
CA ASP A 76 0.90 -8.82 1.54
C ASP A 76 1.19 -7.71 0.53
N ILE A 77 1.15 -6.48 1.02
CA ILE A 77 1.61 -5.31 0.28
C ILE A 77 3.01 -4.99 0.78
N VAL A 78 3.99 -5.07 -0.09
CA VAL A 78 5.40 -4.88 0.28
C VAL A 78 5.90 -3.55 -0.28
N LEU A 79 6.35 -2.67 0.60
CA LEU A 79 6.95 -1.40 0.22
C LEU A 79 8.41 -1.64 -0.12
N LEU A 80 8.79 -1.42 -1.38
CA LEU A 80 10.13 -1.70 -1.89
C LEU A 80 11.07 -0.51 -1.75
N LYS A 81 10.53 0.69 -1.84
CA LYS A 81 11.30 1.93 -1.71
C LYS A 81 10.37 3.04 -1.22
N ASP A 82 10.93 4.04 -0.58
CA ASP A 82 10.15 5.14 0.00
C ASP A 82 10.32 6.47 -0.75
N THR A 83 10.77 6.40 -1.99
CA THR A 83 10.88 7.57 -2.86
C THR A 83 10.07 7.36 -4.13
N LEU A 84 9.58 8.45 -4.68
CA LEU A 84 8.83 8.41 -5.94
C LEU A 84 9.71 8.22 -7.16
#